data_754aa776ae5253f6a454ca7c7b1b32b9
#
_entry.id   754aa776ae5253f6a454ca7c7b1b32b9
#
_cell.length_a   1.000
_cell.length_b   1.000
_cell.length_c   1.000
_cell.angle_alpha   90.00
_cell.angle_beta   90.00
_cell.angle_gamma   90.00
#
_symmetry.space_group_name_H-M   'P 1'
#
loop_
_entity.id
_entity.type
_entity.pdbx_description
1 polymer ?
#
loop_
_entity_poly.entity_id
_entity_poly.type
_entity_poly.pdbx_seq_one_letter_code
_entity_poly.pdbx_strand_id
1 'polypeptide(L)'
;MGFPSLIIDNFFEDPDKVVDYANTLEYQQSVGGKWPGKRSDHLNRLNSELFQYTCNKIYGIFWPHGVQQCKTDIAFQYIEPYSFDNQGWIHKDSSQFGGIIYLTKNPEIGTGTSLYKPTRGWFNSSAYVDVKDRYYLNEKFDQEHYNNMRKFHDDSFEETVRVENVYNRLFMFSGDVWHGVPNFGTKPRLTLAFFGNGTIDIVPPPLVRS
;
A
#
# COMPACT_ATOMS: atom_id res chain seq x y z
N MET A 1 -12.17 -8.40 -13.40
CA MET A 1 -12.44 -6.96 -13.67
C MET A 1 -11.30 -6.19 -13.04
N GLY A 2 -10.49 -5.46 -13.81
CA GLY A 2 -9.30 -4.76 -13.32
C GLY A 2 -9.56 -3.26 -13.15
N PHE A 3 -9.19 -2.71 -12.00
CA PHE A 3 -9.20 -1.27 -11.78
C PHE A 3 -7.98 -0.63 -12.45
N PRO A 4 -8.10 0.57 -13.04
CA PRO A 4 -6.97 1.29 -13.58
C PRO A 4 -6.02 1.75 -12.47
N SER A 5 -4.75 1.94 -12.81
CA SER A 5 -3.82 2.65 -11.92
C SER A 5 -4.02 4.16 -12.08
N LEU A 6 -4.18 4.86 -10.97
CA LEU A 6 -4.45 6.30 -10.93
C LEU A 6 -3.49 7.01 -9.99
N ILE A 7 -3.05 8.19 -10.41
CA ILE A 7 -2.23 9.11 -9.61
C ILE A 7 -2.99 10.42 -9.52
N ILE A 8 -3.19 10.92 -8.29
CA ILE A 8 -3.83 12.20 -8.04
C ILE A 8 -3.00 12.98 -7.04
N ASP A 9 -2.46 14.10 -7.47
CA ASP A 9 -1.75 15.04 -6.59
C ASP A 9 -2.73 15.93 -5.84
N ASN A 10 -2.30 16.46 -4.71
CA ASN A 10 -3.10 17.35 -3.86
C ASN A 10 -4.44 16.72 -3.44
N PHE A 11 -4.37 15.46 -2.98
CA PHE A 11 -5.57 14.69 -2.65
C PHE A 11 -6.37 15.31 -1.50
N PHE A 12 -5.74 15.66 -0.38
CA PHE A 12 -6.37 16.39 0.72
C PHE A 12 -6.25 17.90 0.51
N GLU A 13 -7.25 18.66 0.90
CA GLU A 13 -7.21 20.13 0.90
C GLU A 13 -6.24 20.68 1.94
N ASP A 14 -6.21 20.03 3.11
CA ASP A 14 -5.31 20.36 4.22
C ASP A 14 -4.59 19.09 4.70
N PRO A 15 -3.54 18.65 3.96
CA PRO A 15 -2.80 17.44 4.31
C PRO A 15 -2.01 17.57 5.62
N ASP A 16 -1.68 18.78 6.04
CA ASP A 16 -0.97 19.02 7.29
C ASP A 16 -1.81 18.63 8.49
N LYS A 17 -3.10 18.96 8.51
CA LYS A 17 -4.03 18.49 9.55
C LYS A 17 -4.14 16.97 9.60
N VAL A 18 -4.08 16.31 8.44
CA VAL A 18 -4.11 14.84 8.40
C VAL A 18 -2.85 14.25 9.00
N VAL A 19 -1.69 14.84 8.71
CA VAL A 19 -0.40 14.44 9.31
C VAL A 19 -0.37 14.71 10.81
N ASP A 20 -0.81 15.88 11.22
CA ASP A 20 -0.87 16.25 12.65
C ASP A 20 -1.76 15.27 13.42
N TYR A 21 -2.92 14.92 12.86
CA TYR A 21 -3.78 13.90 13.43
C TYR A 21 -3.08 12.52 13.48
N ALA A 22 -2.45 12.09 12.41
CA ALA A 22 -1.73 10.81 12.36
C ALA A 22 -0.63 10.73 13.43
N ASN A 23 0.04 11.84 13.73
CA ASN A 23 1.09 11.92 14.75
C ASN A 23 0.55 11.80 16.19
N THR A 24 -0.76 11.91 16.42
CA THR A 24 -1.38 11.70 17.74
C THR A 24 -1.77 10.25 18.00
N LEU A 25 -1.69 9.38 16.99
CA LEU A 25 -2.20 8.02 17.05
C LEU A 25 -1.17 7.03 17.59
N GLU A 26 -1.68 5.95 18.19
CA GLU A 26 -0.88 4.77 18.50
C GLU A 26 -0.73 3.86 17.27
N TYR A 27 0.46 3.29 17.12
CA TYR A 27 0.81 2.39 16.02
C TYR A 27 1.23 1.03 16.56
N GLN A 28 0.64 -0.03 16.01
CA GLN A 28 0.90 -1.40 16.39
C GLN A 28 1.66 -2.14 15.30
N GLN A 29 2.61 -2.97 15.71
CA GLN A 29 3.33 -3.87 14.81
C GLN A 29 2.36 -4.84 14.13
N SER A 30 2.69 -5.24 12.92
CA SER A 30 1.95 -6.28 12.19
C SER A 30 1.91 -7.58 12.98
N VAL A 31 0.72 -8.15 13.14
CA VAL A 31 0.58 -9.52 13.65
C VAL A 31 1.02 -10.48 12.55
N GLY A 32 2.08 -11.26 12.83
CA GLY A 32 2.61 -12.25 11.90
C GLY A 32 3.31 -11.69 10.67
N GLY A 33 3.84 -10.43 10.72
CA GLY A 33 4.68 -9.86 9.65
C GLY A 33 3.99 -9.64 8.31
N LYS A 34 2.67 -9.53 8.27
CA LYS A 34 1.90 -9.45 7.02
C LYS A 34 2.15 -8.17 6.21
N TRP A 35 2.57 -7.10 6.87
CA TRP A 35 2.89 -5.81 6.24
C TRP A 35 4.11 -5.16 6.92
N PRO A 36 4.85 -4.30 6.20
CA PRO A 36 6.00 -3.60 6.78
C PRO A 36 5.58 -2.53 7.77
N GLY A 37 6.41 -2.32 8.80
CA GLY A 37 6.24 -1.26 9.79
C GLY A 37 5.04 -1.48 10.72
N LYS A 38 4.45 -0.38 11.14
CA LYS A 38 3.35 -0.33 12.11
C LYS A 38 2.12 0.31 11.48
N ARG A 39 0.93 -0.06 11.94
CA ARG A 39 -0.34 0.55 11.53
C ARG A 39 -1.11 1.08 12.73
N SER A 40 -1.87 2.16 12.51
CA SER A 40 -2.92 2.59 13.44
C SER A 40 -4.07 1.57 13.46
N ASP A 41 -5.00 1.72 14.37
CA ASP A 41 -6.31 1.08 14.22
C ASP A 41 -7.01 1.65 12.96
N HIS A 42 -8.10 1.00 12.55
CA HIS A 42 -8.87 1.40 11.37
C HIS A 42 -9.45 2.82 11.52
N LEU A 43 -9.30 3.62 10.48
CA LEU A 43 -9.71 5.03 10.49
C LEU A 43 -11.19 5.24 10.78
N ASN A 44 -12.06 4.32 10.36
CA ASN A 44 -13.49 4.38 10.64
C ASN A 44 -13.84 4.34 12.14
N ARG A 45 -12.96 3.76 12.97
CA ARG A 45 -13.10 3.74 14.43
C ARG A 45 -12.46 4.96 15.09
N LEU A 46 -11.34 5.43 14.53
CA LEU A 46 -10.56 6.52 15.08
C LEU A 46 -11.14 7.90 14.74
N ASN A 47 -11.57 8.09 13.50
CA ASN A 47 -12.12 9.35 13.00
C ASN A 47 -13.08 9.07 11.84
N SER A 48 -14.35 8.96 12.15
CA SER A 48 -15.39 8.66 11.17
C SER A 48 -15.57 9.75 10.10
N GLU A 49 -15.33 11.01 10.44
CA GLU A 49 -15.45 12.15 9.52
C GLU A 49 -14.33 12.08 8.46
N LEU A 50 -13.07 11.95 8.88
CA LEU A 50 -11.95 11.79 7.97
C LEU A 50 -12.07 10.51 7.12
N PHE A 51 -12.57 9.43 7.72
CA PHE A 51 -12.86 8.19 7.00
C PHE A 51 -13.88 8.42 5.87
N GLN A 52 -15.04 9.02 6.19
CA GLN A 52 -16.07 9.28 5.20
C GLN A 52 -15.59 10.24 4.10
N TYR A 53 -14.89 11.30 4.48
CA TYR A 53 -14.30 12.23 3.53
C TYR A 53 -13.35 11.51 2.56
N THR A 54 -12.45 10.67 3.08
CA THR A 54 -11.49 9.91 2.29
C THR A 54 -12.19 8.93 1.35
N CYS A 55 -13.16 8.16 1.86
CA CYS A 55 -13.97 7.25 1.07
C CYS A 55 -14.70 7.99 -0.05
N ASN A 56 -15.40 9.07 0.26
CA ASN A 56 -16.17 9.82 -0.74
C ASN A 56 -15.27 10.34 -1.88
N LYS A 57 -14.07 10.81 -1.57
CA LYS A 57 -13.11 11.23 -2.60
C LYS A 57 -12.62 10.06 -3.45
N ILE A 58 -12.22 8.95 -2.83
CA ILE A 58 -11.75 7.76 -3.56
C ILE A 58 -12.87 7.21 -4.45
N TYR A 59 -14.07 7.05 -3.90
CA TYR A 59 -15.20 6.50 -4.66
C TYR A 59 -15.72 7.45 -5.73
N GLY A 60 -15.75 8.76 -5.47
CA GLY A 60 -16.15 9.76 -6.44
C GLY A 60 -15.34 9.73 -7.73
N ILE A 61 -14.09 9.23 -7.69
CA ILE A 61 -13.26 9.01 -8.87
C ILE A 61 -13.88 7.98 -9.82
N PHE A 62 -14.40 6.89 -9.27
CA PHE A 62 -14.93 5.77 -10.05
C PHE A 62 -16.42 5.83 -10.24
N TRP A 63 -17.13 6.34 -9.25
CA TRP A 63 -18.60 6.38 -9.21
C TRP A 63 -19.10 7.80 -8.94
N PRO A 64 -19.02 8.70 -9.92
CA PRO A 64 -19.42 10.10 -9.73
C PRO A 64 -20.89 10.28 -9.35
N HIS A 65 -21.72 9.25 -9.57
CA HIS A 65 -23.14 9.26 -9.20
C HIS A 65 -23.43 8.56 -7.85
N GLY A 66 -22.38 8.25 -7.10
CA GLY A 66 -22.48 7.61 -5.79
C GLY A 66 -22.33 6.08 -5.83
N VAL A 67 -22.03 5.54 -4.67
CA VAL A 67 -21.87 4.09 -4.41
C VAL A 67 -22.91 3.65 -3.41
N GLN A 68 -23.63 2.57 -3.69
CA GLN A 68 -24.66 2.08 -2.77
C GLN A 68 -24.05 1.37 -1.55
N GLN A 69 -23.02 0.60 -1.73
CA GLN A 69 -22.30 -0.06 -0.64
C GLN A 69 -20.83 -0.27 -1.01
N CYS A 70 -19.95 0.08 -0.11
CA CYS A 70 -18.54 -0.25 -0.23
C CYS A 70 -17.93 -0.56 1.12
N LYS A 71 -17.16 -1.62 1.17
CA LYS A 71 -16.37 -1.98 2.33
C LYS A 71 -14.93 -1.56 2.08
N THR A 72 -14.43 -0.65 2.90
CA THR A 72 -13.06 -0.14 2.79
C THR A 72 -12.38 -0.23 4.14
N ASP A 73 -11.19 -0.76 4.13
CA ASP A 73 -10.27 -0.71 5.26
C ASP A 73 -9.27 0.42 5.00
N ILE A 74 -9.17 1.37 5.92
CA ILE A 74 -8.22 2.49 5.86
C ILE A 74 -7.47 2.56 7.17
N ALA A 75 -6.15 2.66 7.11
CA ALA A 75 -5.30 2.85 8.28
C ALA A 75 -4.06 3.67 7.94
N PHE A 76 -3.57 4.46 8.87
CA PHE A 76 -2.24 5.05 8.75
C PHE A 76 -1.18 3.96 8.89
N GLN A 77 -0.14 4.06 8.08
CA GLN A 77 1.00 3.16 8.12
C GLN A 77 2.28 3.97 8.31
N TYR A 78 3.03 3.59 9.32
CA TYR A 78 4.31 4.20 9.67
C TYR A 78 5.42 3.16 9.53
N ILE A 79 6.40 3.45 8.67
CA ILE A 79 7.53 2.57 8.39
C ILE A 79 8.81 3.28 8.74
N GLU A 80 9.58 2.71 9.66
CA GLU A 80 10.96 3.10 9.92
C GLU A 80 11.89 2.34 8.95
N PRO A 81 13.04 2.91 8.57
CA PRO A 81 14.00 2.22 7.72
C PRO A 81 14.43 0.89 8.34
N TYR A 82 14.50 -0.15 7.52
CA TYR A 82 15.06 -1.42 7.94
C TYR A 82 16.58 -1.38 7.86
N SER A 83 17.23 -1.95 8.85
CA SER A 83 18.70 -2.00 8.91
C SER A 83 19.33 -2.90 7.85
N PHE A 84 18.54 -3.84 7.35
CA PHE A 84 18.94 -4.83 6.37
C PHE A 84 17.93 -4.85 5.22
N ASP A 85 18.40 -4.80 3.99
CA ASP A 85 17.56 -4.88 2.78
C ASP A 85 16.32 -3.97 2.84
N ASN A 86 16.52 -2.67 2.88
CA ASN A 86 15.51 -1.64 3.14
C ASN A 86 14.50 -1.45 1.99
N GLN A 87 13.87 -2.53 1.54
CA GLN A 87 12.86 -2.54 0.46
C GLN A 87 11.70 -3.47 0.78
N GLY A 88 10.54 -3.21 0.19
CA GLY A 88 9.36 -4.04 0.34
C GLY A 88 9.43 -5.32 -0.49
N TRP A 89 8.59 -6.29 -0.14
CA TRP A 89 8.37 -7.48 -0.94
C TRP A 89 7.28 -7.21 -1.98
N ILE A 90 7.52 -7.67 -3.22
CA ILE A 90 6.53 -7.56 -4.29
C ILE A 90 5.41 -8.56 -4.01
N HIS A 91 4.17 -8.09 -4.00
CA HIS A 91 3.00 -8.90 -3.65
C HIS A 91 1.74 -8.42 -4.38
N LYS A 92 0.67 -9.15 -4.21
CA LYS A 92 -0.70 -8.76 -4.57
C LYS A 92 -1.52 -8.59 -3.31
N ASP A 93 -2.53 -7.74 -3.39
CA ASP A 93 -3.54 -7.64 -2.34
C ASP A 93 -4.74 -8.54 -2.62
N SER A 94 -5.44 -8.92 -1.56
CA SER A 94 -6.71 -9.66 -1.67
C SER A 94 -7.91 -8.76 -1.94
N SER A 95 -7.73 -7.43 -1.86
CA SER A 95 -8.75 -6.44 -2.16
C SER A 95 -8.98 -6.30 -3.66
N GLN A 96 -10.14 -5.78 -4.07
CA GLN A 96 -10.42 -5.49 -5.48
C GLN A 96 -9.55 -4.36 -6.00
N PHE A 97 -9.37 -3.33 -5.21
CA PHE A 97 -8.43 -2.25 -5.43
C PHE A 97 -7.81 -1.82 -4.11
N GLY A 98 -6.66 -1.21 -4.19
CA GLY A 98 -5.98 -0.65 -3.05
C GLY A 98 -5.12 0.52 -3.44
N GLY A 99 -4.49 1.11 -2.45
CA GLY A 99 -3.57 2.20 -2.69
C GLY A 99 -3.10 2.89 -1.43
N ILE A 100 -2.40 3.94 -1.66
CA ILE A 100 -1.77 4.74 -0.62
C ILE A 100 -1.91 6.23 -0.92
N ILE A 101 -2.03 7.02 0.14
CA ILE A 101 -1.85 8.47 0.09
C ILE A 101 -0.56 8.75 0.84
N TYR A 102 0.42 9.34 0.16
CA TYR A 102 1.71 9.65 0.74
C TYR A 102 1.61 10.89 1.64
N LEU A 103 2.07 10.77 2.88
CA LEU A 103 1.97 11.81 3.89
C LEU A 103 3.33 12.19 4.50
N THR A 104 4.42 11.69 3.95
CA THR A 104 5.77 12.09 4.35
C THR A 104 6.10 13.45 3.76
N LYS A 105 6.36 14.44 4.62
CA LYS A 105 6.86 15.76 4.18
C LYS A 105 8.32 15.63 3.70
N ASN A 106 8.65 16.23 2.56
CA ASN A 106 9.98 16.17 1.96
C ASN A 106 10.53 14.74 1.83
N PRO A 107 9.82 13.84 1.13
CA PRO A 107 10.23 12.46 0.98
C PRO A 107 11.52 12.35 0.15
N GLU A 108 12.24 11.25 0.35
CA GLU A 108 13.39 10.91 -0.47
C GLU A 108 12.94 10.35 -1.83
N ILE A 109 13.70 10.63 -2.87
CA ILE A 109 13.47 10.07 -4.21
C ILE A 109 13.64 8.54 -4.16
N GLY A 110 12.79 7.82 -4.89
CA GLY A 110 12.83 6.36 -4.95
C GLY A 110 12.09 5.65 -3.81
N THR A 111 11.44 6.41 -2.90
CA THR A 111 10.69 5.83 -1.75
C THR A 111 9.20 5.63 -2.03
N GLY A 112 8.81 5.62 -3.29
CA GLY A 112 7.43 5.47 -3.73
C GLY A 112 6.95 4.02 -3.75
N THR A 113 6.14 3.70 -4.75
CA THR A 113 5.59 2.37 -4.98
C THR A 113 5.72 2.01 -6.45
N SER A 114 6.17 0.80 -6.73
CA SER A 114 6.31 0.30 -8.09
C SER A 114 5.31 -0.80 -8.38
N LEU A 115 4.91 -0.88 -9.65
CA LEU A 115 4.13 -1.97 -10.20
C LEU A 115 5.04 -2.89 -11.03
N TYR A 116 4.72 -4.17 -11.02
CA TYR A 116 5.55 -5.20 -11.61
C TYR A 116 4.74 -6.16 -12.48
N LYS A 117 5.40 -6.78 -13.44
CA LYS A 117 4.90 -7.98 -14.13
C LYS A 117 5.81 -9.17 -13.80
N PRO A 118 5.27 -10.39 -13.64
CA PRO A 118 6.10 -11.57 -13.48
C PRO A 118 6.83 -11.89 -14.79
N THR A 119 8.12 -12.23 -14.70
CA THR A 119 8.97 -12.64 -15.84
C THR A 119 9.02 -14.14 -16.03
N ARG A 120 8.68 -14.89 -14.98
CA ARG A 120 8.63 -16.36 -14.96
C ARG A 120 7.21 -16.81 -14.66
N GLY A 121 6.91 -18.06 -15.03
CA GLY A 121 5.64 -18.69 -14.66
C GLY A 121 5.40 -18.61 -13.16
N TRP A 122 4.15 -18.55 -12.79
CA TRP A 122 3.69 -18.37 -11.42
C TRP A 122 4.40 -19.30 -10.44
N PHE A 123 4.98 -18.74 -9.39
CA PHE A 123 5.48 -19.52 -8.26
C PHE A 123 4.71 -19.11 -7.00
N ASN A 124 4.05 -20.07 -6.41
CA ASN A 124 3.51 -19.97 -5.07
C ASN A 124 4.46 -20.72 -4.16
N SER A 125 5.36 -20.00 -3.56
CA SER A 125 6.24 -20.62 -2.58
C SER A 125 5.84 -20.11 -1.20
N SER A 126 5.24 -20.99 -0.40
CA SER A 126 5.02 -20.70 1.02
C SER A 126 6.33 -20.39 1.74
N ALA A 127 7.45 -20.85 1.21
CA ALA A 127 8.77 -20.64 1.81
C ALA A 127 9.18 -19.14 1.82
N TYR A 128 8.88 -18.35 0.78
CA TYR A 128 9.23 -16.94 0.82
C TYR A 128 8.30 -16.12 1.73
N VAL A 129 7.07 -16.59 1.96
CA VAL A 129 6.13 -15.93 2.87
C VAL A 129 6.67 -15.92 4.30
N ASP A 130 7.21 -17.04 4.77
CA ASP A 130 7.84 -17.12 6.09
C ASP A 130 9.05 -16.19 6.20
N VAL A 131 9.90 -16.15 5.18
CA VAL A 131 11.07 -15.26 5.15
C VAL A 131 10.66 -13.80 5.16
N LYS A 132 9.66 -13.43 4.36
CA LYS A 132 9.10 -12.08 4.32
C LYS A 132 8.50 -11.67 5.68
N ASP A 133 7.72 -12.54 6.28
CA ASP A 133 7.02 -12.24 7.53
C ASP A 133 8.01 -12.02 8.67
N ARG A 134 9.04 -12.86 8.79
CA ARG A 134 10.15 -12.68 9.75
C ARG A 134 10.94 -11.40 9.51
N TYR A 135 11.20 -11.08 8.25
CA TYR A 135 11.88 -9.83 7.89
C TYR A 135 11.09 -8.60 8.38
N TYR A 136 9.78 -8.57 8.13
CA TYR A 136 8.93 -7.45 8.58
C TYR A 136 8.77 -7.37 10.11
N LEU A 137 8.94 -8.49 10.81
CA LEU A 137 8.97 -8.54 12.27
C LEU A 137 10.33 -8.20 12.88
N ASN A 138 11.36 -7.97 12.06
CA ASN A 138 12.76 -7.83 12.49
C ASN A 138 13.26 -9.04 13.32
N GLU A 139 12.76 -10.23 13.03
CA GLU A 139 13.20 -11.46 13.66
C GLU A 139 14.57 -11.91 13.10
N LYS A 140 15.30 -12.69 13.90
CA LYS A 140 16.55 -13.31 13.41
C LYS A 140 16.21 -14.37 12.38
N PHE A 141 16.92 -14.34 11.26
CA PHE A 141 16.81 -15.31 10.18
C PHE A 141 18.21 -15.66 9.65
N ASP A 142 18.28 -16.79 8.94
CA ASP A 142 19.48 -17.17 8.20
C ASP A 142 19.69 -16.18 7.04
N GLN A 143 20.82 -15.45 7.10
CA GLN A 143 21.15 -14.41 6.14
C GLN A 143 21.34 -14.95 4.71
N GLU A 144 21.98 -16.11 4.57
CA GLU A 144 22.20 -16.73 3.26
C GLU A 144 20.87 -17.19 2.67
N HIS A 145 20.04 -17.84 3.47
CA HIS A 145 18.71 -18.26 3.05
C HIS A 145 17.86 -17.06 2.63
N TYR A 146 17.86 -15.98 3.42
CA TYR A 146 17.17 -14.75 3.07
C TYR A 146 17.63 -14.19 1.72
N ASN A 147 18.94 -14.03 1.53
CA ASN A 147 19.52 -13.48 0.31
C ASN A 147 19.11 -14.29 -0.93
N ASN A 148 19.16 -15.62 -0.82
CA ASN A 148 18.79 -16.52 -1.90
C ASN A 148 17.30 -16.40 -2.25
N MET A 149 16.43 -16.38 -1.25
CA MET A 149 14.99 -16.22 -1.44
C MET A 149 14.64 -14.85 -2.00
N ARG A 150 15.29 -13.79 -1.50
CA ARG A 150 15.11 -12.42 -1.98
C ARG A 150 15.52 -12.28 -3.43
N LYS A 151 16.72 -12.74 -3.75
CA LYS A 151 17.22 -12.71 -5.13
C LYS A 151 16.27 -13.48 -6.07
N PHE A 152 15.85 -14.67 -5.71
CA PHE A 152 14.91 -15.45 -6.51
C PHE A 152 13.58 -14.73 -6.72
N HIS A 153 13.06 -14.10 -5.67
CA HIS A 153 11.84 -13.30 -5.74
C HIS A 153 12.02 -12.10 -6.69
N ASP A 154 13.06 -11.31 -6.50
CA ASP A 154 13.27 -10.09 -7.30
C ASP A 154 13.55 -10.40 -8.78
N ASP A 155 14.35 -11.44 -9.07
CA ASP A 155 14.62 -11.93 -10.43
C ASP A 155 13.35 -12.43 -11.16
N SER A 156 12.27 -12.63 -10.44
CA SER A 156 10.99 -13.11 -10.99
C SER A 156 10.06 -12.01 -11.44
N PHE A 157 10.45 -10.77 -11.28
CA PHE A 157 9.64 -9.61 -11.63
C PHE A 157 10.41 -8.58 -12.43
N GLU A 158 9.69 -7.88 -13.29
CA GLU A 158 10.16 -6.70 -14.01
C GLU A 158 9.30 -5.50 -13.61
N GLU A 159 9.95 -4.41 -13.20
CA GLU A 159 9.27 -3.16 -12.90
C GLU A 159 8.66 -2.57 -14.16
N THR A 160 7.39 -2.21 -14.12
CA THR A 160 6.67 -1.63 -15.26
C THR A 160 6.29 -0.17 -15.06
N VAL A 161 6.02 0.22 -13.82
CA VAL A 161 5.66 1.59 -13.43
C VAL A 161 6.31 1.89 -12.09
N ARG A 162 6.88 3.08 -11.95
CA ARG A 162 7.31 3.63 -10.65
C ARG A 162 6.58 4.94 -10.39
N VAL A 163 5.94 5.02 -9.24
CA VAL A 163 5.28 6.23 -8.76
C VAL A 163 6.03 6.74 -7.54
N GLU A 164 6.54 7.95 -7.66
CA GLU A 164 7.32 8.56 -6.58
C GLU A 164 6.43 8.96 -5.39
N ASN A 165 7.02 8.84 -4.21
CA ASN A 165 6.48 9.37 -2.98
C ASN A 165 6.48 10.90 -3.06
N VAL A 166 5.32 11.48 -3.31
CA VAL A 166 5.11 12.92 -3.31
C VAL A 166 4.09 13.24 -2.22
N TYR A 167 4.40 14.22 -1.38
CA TYR A 167 3.50 14.62 -0.31
C TYR A 167 2.10 14.93 -0.83
N ASN A 168 1.09 14.36 -0.18
CA ASN A 168 -0.33 14.49 -0.54
C ASN A 168 -0.70 13.91 -1.92
N ARG A 169 0.06 12.94 -2.42
CA ARG A 169 -0.27 12.18 -3.63
C ARG A 169 -1.01 10.90 -3.28
N LEU A 170 -2.14 10.68 -3.92
CA LEU A 170 -2.80 9.37 -3.96
C LEU A 170 -2.23 8.56 -5.12
N PHE A 171 -1.86 7.32 -4.85
CA PHE A 171 -1.62 6.29 -5.86
C PHE A 171 -2.53 5.11 -5.58
N MET A 172 -3.32 4.72 -6.56
CA MET A 172 -4.29 3.64 -6.48
C MET A 172 -4.15 2.69 -7.67
N PHE A 173 -4.41 1.41 -7.44
CA PHE A 173 -4.28 0.35 -8.43
C PHE A 173 -5.19 -0.83 -8.10
N SER A 174 -5.39 -1.75 -9.06
CA SER A 174 -6.12 -3.00 -8.84
C SER A 174 -5.36 -3.90 -7.86
N GLY A 175 -6.07 -4.55 -6.92
CA GLY A 175 -5.45 -5.41 -5.92
C GLY A 175 -4.72 -6.62 -6.52
N ASP A 176 -5.11 -7.06 -7.72
CA ASP A 176 -4.47 -8.17 -8.43
C ASP A 176 -3.18 -7.78 -9.19
N VAL A 177 -2.78 -6.52 -9.16
CA VAL A 177 -1.52 -6.06 -9.73
C VAL A 177 -0.37 -6.29 -8.75
N TRP A 178 0.73 -6.88 -9.24
CA TRP A 178 1.95 -7.03 -8.46
C TRP A 178 2.56 -5.66 -8.16
N HIS A 179 2.79 -5.38 -6.87
CA HIS A 179 3.32 -4.10 -6.43
C HIS A 179 4.24 -4.26 -5.22
N GLY A 180 5.07 -3.25 -4.98
CA GLY A 180 5.99 -3.21 -3.83
C GLY A 180 6.63 -1.84 -3.68
N VAL A 181 7.29 -1.65 -2.55
CA VAL A 181 8.07 -0.44 -2.26
C VAL A 181 9.54 -0.73 -2.60
N PRO A 182 10.12 -0.09 -3.63
CA PRO A 182 11.50 -0.39 -4.04
C PRO A 182 12.56 0.04 -3.02
N ASN A 183 12.24 1.03 -2.19
CA ASN A 183 13.11 1.52 -1.12
C ASN A 183 12.28 2.24 -0.07
N PHE A 184 12.46 1.92 1.21
CA PHE A 184 11.79 2.64 2.31
C PHE A 184 12.47 3.97 2.66
N GLY A 185 13.69 4.22 2.18
CA GLY A 185 14.47 5.43 2.46
C GLY A 185 15.25 5.35 3.77
N THR A 186 15.84 6.47 4.15
CA THR A 186 16.60 6.64 5.39
C THR A 186 15.83 7.37 6.49
N LYS A 187 14.63 7.84 6.16
CA LYS A 187 13.72 8.56 7.07
C LYS A 187 12.42 7.79 7.23
N PRO A 188 11.69 8.00 8.35
CA PRO A 188 10.38 7.42 8.53
C PRO A 188 9.42 7.80 7.40
N ARG A 189 8.62 6.83 6.97
CA ARG A 189 7.62 6.96 5.90
C ARG A 189 6.23 6.86 6.49
N LEU A 190 5.43 7.91 6.34
CA LEU A 190 4.02 7.93 6.72
C LEU A 190 3.14 7.86 5.48
N THR A 191 2.16 6.97 5.50
CA THR A 191 1.14 6.86 4.46
C THR A 191 -0.22 6.59 5.08
N LEU A 192 -1.28 6.89 4.33
CA LEU A 192 -2.62 6.38 4.60
C LEU A 192 -2.91 5.28 3.57
N ALA A 193 -2.90 4.03 4.02
CA ALA A 193 -3.17 2.86 3.17
C ALA A 193 -4.67 2.54 3.17
N PHE A 194 -5.22 2.18 2.03
CA PHE A 194 -6.62 1.79 1.89
C PHE A 194 -6.80 0.57 1.00
N PHE A 195 -7.84 -0.22 1.31
CA PHE A 195 -8.17 -1.46 0.62
C PHE A 195 -9.68 -1.53 0.41
N GLY A 196 -10.13 -1.53 -0.83
CA GLY A 196 -11.53 -1.61 -1.21
C GLY A 196 -11.95 -3.07 -1.46
N ASN A 197 -12.85 -3.57 -0.63
CA ASN A 197 -13.35 -4.93 -0.69
C ASN A 197 -14.84 -4.94 -1.04
N GLY A 198 -15.13 -5.09 -2.30
CA GLY A 198 -16.48 -5.40 -2.74
C GLY A 198 -17.39 -4.19 -2.88
N THR A 199 -17.87 -4.14 -4.04
CA THR A 199 -19.08 -3.42 -4.37
C THR A 199 -20.04 -4.48 -4.85
N ILE A 200 -21.14 -4.56 -4.25
CA ILE A 200 -22.16 -5.51 -4.63
C ILE A 200 -23.12 -4.76 -5.55
N ASP A 201 -23.46 -5.34 -6.67
CA ASP A 201 -24.48 -4.87 -7.63
C ASP A 201 -24.25 -3.48 -8.23
N ILE A 202 -23.03 -3.21 -8.65
CA ILE A 202 -22.73 -1.89 -9.18
C ILE A 202 -22.41 -1.97 -10.67
N VAL A 203 -22.99 -1.02 -11.37
CA VAL A 203 -22.52 -0.65 -12.70
C VAL A 203 -21.00 -0.52 -12.64
N PRO A 204 -20.24 -1.29 -13.44
CA PRO A 204 -18.81 -1.17 -13.47
C PRO A 204 -18.43 0.29 -13.62
N PRO A 205 -17.43 0.80 -12.87
CA PRO A 205 -17.03 2.17 -13.06
C PRO A 205 -16.67 2.39 -14.53
N PRO A 206 -17.01 3.53 -15.11
CA PRO A 206 -16.82 3.78 -16.55
C PRO A 206 -15.35 3.65 -17.00
N LEU A 207 -14.42 3.64 -16.07
CA LEU A 207 -12.99 3.44 -16.32
C LEU A 207 -12.55 1.97 -16.27
N VAL A 208 -13.40 1.05 -15.82
CA VAL A 208 -13.11 -0.38 -15.79
C VAL A 208 -13.51 -1.00 -17.11
N ARG A 209 -12.54 -1.56 -17.81
CA ARG A 209 -12.78 -2.35 -19.03
C ARG A 209 -13.17 -3.78 -18.63
N SER A 210 -14.23 -4.25 -19.22
CA SER A 210 -14.65 -5.66 -19.16
C SER A 210 -13.65 -6.57 -19.87
#